data_5142e2f7e49d041b30944c36e9616982
#
_entry.id   5142e2f7e49d041b30944c36e9616982
#
_cell.length_a   1.000
_cell.length_b   1.000
_cell.length_c   1.000
_cell.angle_alpha   90.00
_cell.angle_beta   90.00
_cell.angle_gamma   90.00
#
_symmetry.space_group_name_H-M   'P 1'
#
loop_
_entity.id
_entity.type
_entity.pdbx_description
1 polymer ?
#
loop_
_entity_poly.entity_id
_entity_poly.type
_entity_poly.pdbx_seq_one_letter_code
_entity_poly.pdbx_strand_id
1 'polypeptide(L)'
;TLLDGTSQITPEITAAVAALKDNQILPLIATGRTLCEIQPIMKASGIDSAIVMNGQFIHYEGKTIYSDEFTTEECVSLHEHVKQRGHELAFYNERRIFCTGHTGTVKQAYDYIHSAVPEIDPTGYENDAVNMMLVLSQHGDDDEYYYERFPELTFYRNGPFSIDIVRKGVSKGSGVKNLFNTLGLTGIPTYAFGDGINDLALFEACDYGIAMGNAREELKEKATFISTKNTENGIVNGLKKFDLL
;
A
#
# COMPACT_ATOMS: atom_id res chain seq x y z
N THR A 1 8.20 -7.55 -0.62
CA THR A 1 7.75 -8.52 0.38
C THR A 1 7.16 -9.76 -0.28
N LEU A 2 5.92 -9.72 -0.79
CA LEU A 2 5.19 -10.88 -1.30
C LEU A 2 5.68 -11.38 -2.67
N LEU A 3 6.08 -10.47 -3.54
CA LEU A 3 6.53 -10.76 -4.91
C LEU A 3 8.01 -11.12 -4.94
N ASP A 4 8.40 -11.97 -5.88
CA ASP A 4 9.80 -12.31 -6.14
C ASP A 4 10.56 -11.16 -6.87
N GLY A 5 11.81 -11.42 -7.29
CA GLY A 5 12.64 -10.45 -8.03
C GLY A 5 12.13 -10.10 -9.43
N THR A 6 11.13 -10.81 -9.95
CA THR A 6 10.47 -10.57 -11.25
C THR A 6 9.05 -10.05 -11.09
N SER A 7 8.66 -9.63 -9.88
CA SER A 7 7.32 -9.15 -9.52
C SER A 7 6.21 -10.21 -9.72
N GLN A 8 6.55 -11.50 -9.49
CA GLN A 8 5.61 -12.60 -9.63
C GLN A 8 5.34 -13.30 -8.29
N ILE A 9 4.21 -14.00 -8.21
CA ILE A 9 3.89 -14.92 -7.12
C ILE A 9 4.54 -16.27 -7.43
N THR A 10 5.30 -16.80 -6.48
CA THR A 10 5.93 -18.13 -6.64
C THR A 10 4.96 -19.25 -6.24
N PRO A 11 5.18 -20.49 -6.74
CA PRO A 11 4.37 -21.66 -6.32
C PRO A 11 4.43 -21.91 -4.81
N GLU A 12 5.57 -21.63 -4.17
CA GLU A 12 5.75 -21.77 -2.72
C GLU A 12 4.85 -20.81 -1.94
N ILE A 13 4.67 -19.58 -2.42
CA ILE A 13 3.74 -18.60 -1.82
C ILE A 13 2.30 -19.09 -1.97
N THR A 14 1.91 -19.56 -3.16
CA THR A 14 0.54 -20.08 -3.39
C THR A 14 0.26 -21.28 -2.47
N ALA A 15 1.22 -22.20 -2.33
CA ALA A 15 1.09 -23.36 -1.43
C ALA A 15 1.00 -22.93 0.05
N ALA A 16 1.82 -21.94 0.47
CA ALA A 16 1.78 -21.42 1.83
C ALA A 16 0.44 -20.74 2.14
N VAL A 17 -0.11 -19.95 1.21
CA VAL A 17 -1.43 -19.30 1.35
C VAL A 17 -2.53 -20.36 1.50
N ALA A 18 -2.48 -21.45 0.72
CA ALA A 18 -3.45 -22.55 0.85
C ALA A 18 -3.36 -23.20 2.24
N ALA A 19 -2.14 -23.49 2.72
CA ALA A 19 -1.92 -24.09 4.04
C ALA A 19 -2.40 -23.16 5.17
N LEU A 20 -2.18 -21.85 5.07
CA LEU A 20 -2.72 -20.87 6.04
C LEU A 20 -4.24 -20.94 6.12
N LYS A 21 -4.93 -20.99 4.99
CA LYS A 21 -6.40 -21.12 4.95
C LYS A 21 -6.89 -22.44 5.53
N ASP A 22 -6.21 -23.53 5.24
CA ASP A 22 -6.52 -24.86 5.84
C ASP A 22 -6.34 -24.84 7.37
N ASN A 23 -5.38 -24.08 7.88
CA ASN A 23 -5.13 -23.83 9.31
C ASN A 23 -6.04 -22.74 9.91
N GLN A 24 -7.05 -22.26 9.18
CA GLN A 24 -7.97 -21.19 9.60
C GLN A 24 -7.25 -19.86 9.91
N ILE A 25 -6.13 -19.60 9.26
CA ILE A 25 -5.40 -18.34 9.34
C ILE A 25 -5.76 -17.49 8.12
N LEU A 26 -6.18 -16.24 8.35
CA LEU A 26 -6.54 -15.29 7.28
C LEU A 26 -5.28 -14.65 6.68
N PRO A 27 -4.89 -15.01 5.44
CA PRO A 27 -3.86 -14.27 4.71
C PRO A 27 -4.44 -12.98 4.12
N LEU A 28 -3.72 -11.87 4.27
CA LEU A 28 -4.15 -10.55 3.81
C LEU A 28 -3.00 -9.78 3.19
N ILE A 29 -3.26 -9.05 2.10
CA ILE A 29 -2.30 -8.13 1.49
C ILE A 29 -2.45 -6.73 2.13
N ALA A 30 -1.34 -6.13 2.61
CA ALA A 30 -1.31 -4.74 3.06
C ALA A 30 -0.33 -3.93 2.17
N THR A 31 -0.85 -2.98 1.38
CA THR A 31 -0.07 -2.31 0.33
C THR A 31 -0.47 -0.85 0.12
N GLY A 32 0.46 -0.05 -0.45
CA GLY A 32 0.16 1.27 -1.00
C GLY A 32 -0.54 1.21 -2.37
N ARG A 33 -0.48 0.08 -3.08
CA ARG A 33 -1.18 -0.09 -4.37
C ARG A 33 -2.68 -0.07 -4.20
N THR A 34 -3.41 0.22 -5.28
CA THR A 34 -4.88 0.11 -5.32
C THR A 34 -5.35 -1.32 -5.63
N LEU A 35 -6.64 -1.58 -5.40
CA LEU A 35 -7.22 -2.90 -5.60
C LEU A 35 -7.11 -3.37 -7.06
N CYS A 36 -7.34 -2.49 -8.05
CA CYS A 36 -7.22 -2.84 -9.46
C CYS A 36 -5.79 -3.28 -9.85
N GLU A 37 -4.74 -2.72 -9.23
CA GLU A 37 -3.35 -3.12 -9.48
C GLU A 37 -3.02 -4.50 -8.89
N ILE A 38 -3.63 -4.87 -7.76
CA ILE A 38 -3.30 -6.11 -7.05
C ILE A 38 -4.22 -7.28 -7.39
N GLN A 39 -5.29 -7.09 -8.14
CA GLN A 39 -6.18 -8.18 -8.55
C GLN A 39 -5.44 -9.38 -9.18
N PRO A 40 -4.48 -9.20 -10.11
CA PRO A 40 -3.71 -10.32 -10.64
C PRO A 40 -2.89 -11.04 -9.55
N ILE A 41 -2.35 -10.30 -8.58
CA ILE A 41 -1.57 -10.81 -7.45
C ILE A 41 -2.47 -11.63 -6.52
N MET A 42 -3.65 -11.11 -6.18
CA MET A 42 -4.66 -11.80 -5.37
C MET A 42 -5.06 -13.12 -6.03
N LYS A 43 -5.36 -13.08 -7.32
CA LYS A 43 -5.72 -14.28 -8.09
C LYS A 43 -4.59 -15.32 -8.12
N ALA A 44 -3.35 -14.90 -8.32
CA ALA A 44 -2.20 -15.80 -8.40
C ALA A 44 -1.84 -16.40 -7.04
N SER A 45 -1.94 -15.62 -5.95
CA SER A 45 -1.62 -16.07 -4.60
C SER A 45 -2.74 -16.85 -3.92
N GLY A 46 -3.99 -16.67 -4.36
CA GLY A 46 -5.19 -17.20 -3.68
C GLY A 46 -5.62 -16.37 -2.47
N ILE A 47 -5.04 -15.19 -2.24
CA ILE A 47 -5.47 -14.24 -1.19
C ILE A 47 -6.67 -13.46 -1.72
N ASP A 48 -7.75 -13.37 -0.92
CA ASP A 48 -9.01 -12.72 -1.29
C ASP A 48 -9.34 -11.46 -0.47
N SER A 49 -8.42 -11.06 0.39
CA SER A 49 -8.60 -9.93 1.29
C SER A 49 -7.38 -9.00 1.24
N ALA A 50 -7.61 -7.68 1.27
CA ALA A 50 -6.55 -6.69 1.17
C ALA A 50 -6.87 -5.38 1.88
N ILE A 51 -5.86 -4.78 2.49
CA ILE A 51 -5.79 -3.39 2.91
C ILE A 51 -4.95 -2.67 1.85
N VAL A 52 -5.54 -1.78 1.09
CA VAL A 52 -4.92 -1.10 -0.04
C VAL A 52 -4.85 0.41 0.18
N MET A 53 -4.10 1.11 -0.70
CA MET A 53 -3.92 2.56 -0.62
C MET A 53 -3.50 3.01 0.79
N ASN A 54 -2.47 2.32 1.35
CA ASN A 54 -1.91 2.57 2.67
C ASN A 54 -2.93 2.54 3.83
N GLY A 55 -4.08 1.86 3.68
CA GLY A 55 -5.09 1.73 4.73
C GLY A 55 -6.39 2.50 4.48
N GLN A 56 -6.50 3.26 3.39
CA GLN A 56 -7.72 4.02 3.06
C GLN A 56 -8.85 3.18 2.49
N PHE A 57 -8.55 1.94 2.08
CA PHE A 57 -9.56 1.05 1.54
C PHE A 57 -9.32 -0.39 1.99
N ILE A 58 -10.40 -1.10 2.37
CA ILE A 58 -10.33 -2.50 2.80
C ILE A 58 -11.33 -3.34 2.01
N HIS A 59 -10.75 -4.31 1.32
CA HIS A 59 -11.47 -5.37 0.62
C HIS A 59 -11.34 -6.66 1.41
N TYR A 60 -12.45 -7.26 1.80
CA TYR A 60 -12.49 -8.47 2.61
C TYR A 60 -13.45 -9.50 1.98
N GLU A 61 -12.94 -10.68 1.64
CA GLU A 61 -13.72 -11.79 1.06
C GLU A 61 -14.66 -11.34 -0.09
N GLY A 62 -14.13 -10.59 -1.03
CA GLY A 62 -14.86 -10.12 -2.21
C GLY A 62 -15.78 -8.91 -1.97
N LYS A 63 -15.74 -8.29 -0.79
CA LYS A 63 -16.58 -7.12 -0.43
C LYS A 63 -15.75 -5.95 0.05
N THR A 64 -16.18 -4.75 -0.29
CA THR A 64 -15.67 -3.53 0.36
C THR A 64 -16.29 -3.39 1.74
N ILE A 65 -15.46 -3.33 2.78
CA ILE A 65 -15.90 -3.13 4.16
C ILE A 65 -15.47 -1.80 4.76
N TYR A 66 -14.55 -1.11 4.12
CA TYR A 66 -14.09 0.22 4.51
C TYR A 66 -13.61 1.00 3.29
N SER A 67 -14.02 2.26 3.18
CA SER A 67 -13.54 3.21 2.17
C SER A 67 -13.47 4.60 2.82
N ASP A 68 -12.29 5.18 2.85
CA ASP A 68 -12.07 6.57 3.27
C ASP A 68 -11.76 7.39 2.01
N GLU A 69 -12.58 8.39 1.73
CA GLU A 69 -12.59 9.10 0.46
C GLU A 69 -12.29 10.59 0.68
N PHE A 70 -11.48 11.16 -0.18
CA PHE A 70 -11.31 12.61 -0.26
C PHE A 70 -12.55 13.25 -0.86
N THR A 71 -12.92 14.43 -0.37
CA THR A 71 -13.98 15.22 -1.00
C THR A 71 -13.48 15.85 -2.30
N THR A 72 -14.41 16.26 -3.16
CA THR A 72 -14.07 16.97 -4.40
C THR A 72 -13.29 18.26 -4.09
N GLU A 73 -13.65 18.99 -3.04
CA GLU A 73 -13.00 20.24 -2.63
C GLU A 73 -11.55 19.99 -2.18
N GLU A 74 -11.28 18.90 -1.46
CA GLU A 74 -9.91 18.49 -1.09
C GLU A 74 -9.08 18.18 -2.33
N CYS A 75 -9.64 17.43 -3.28
CA CYS A 75 -8.99 17.12 -4.55
C CYS A 75 -8.68 18.39 -5.38
N VAL A 76 -9.64 19.30 -5.50
CA VAL A 76 -9.47 20.60 -6.19
C VAL A 76 -8.35 21.41 -5.52
N SER A 77 -8.40 21.55 -4.19
CA SER A 77 -7.41 22.33 -3.45
C SER A 77 -5.98 21.79 -3.68
N LEU A 78 -5.77 20.48 -3.55
CA LEU A 78 -4.46 19.88 -3.79
C LEU A 78 -4.04 20.02 -5.26
N HIS A 79 -4.95 19.76 -6.21
CA HIS A 79 -4.67 19.88 -7.64
C HIS A 79 -4.19 21.28 -8.03
N GLU A 80 -4.84 22.34 -7.54
CA GLU A 80 -4.44 23.73 -7.80
C GLU A 80 -3.02 24.02 -7.32
N HIS A 81 -2.66 23.57 -6.11
CA HIS A 81 -1.32 23.73 -5.54
C HIS A 81 -0.26 22.94 -6.31
N VAL A 82 -0.56 21.70 -6.67
CA VAL A 82 0.33 20.83 -7.47
C VAL A 82 0.60 21.46 -8.85
N LYS A 83 -0.46 21.95 -9.51
CA LYS A 83 -0.37 22.65 -10.79
C LYS A 83 0.47 23.93 -10.72
N GLN A 84 0.33 24.74 -9.64
CA GLN A 84 1.12 25.95 -9.43
C GLN A 84 2.61 25.66 -9.28
N ARG A 85 2.98 24.47 -8.78
CA ARG A 85 4.36 24.01 -8.65
C ARG A 85 4.90 23.34 -9.94
N GLY A 86 4.07 23.22 -10.97
CA GLY A 86 4.45 22.57 -12.23
C GLY A 86 4.57 21.04 -12.14
N HIS A 87 3.93 20.45 -11.13
CA HIS A 87 3.87 19.00 -10.95
C HIS A 87 2.55 18.42 -11.48
N GLU A 88 2.49 17.10 -11.59
CA GLU A 88 1.26 16.37 -11.89
C GLU A 88 0.72 15.68 -10.65
N LEU A 89 -0.60 15.47 -10.63
CA LEU A 89 -1.29 14.75 -9.58
C LEU A 89 -1.96 13.51 -10.16
N ALA A 90 -1.81 12.37 -9.50
CA ALA A 90 -2.55 11.17 -9.81
C ALA A 90 -3.55 10.87 -8.69
N PHE A 91 -4.71 10.34 -9.08
CA PHE A 91 -5.84 9.98 -8.22
C PHE A 91 -6.09 8.49 -8.30
N TYR A 92 -6.33 7.87 -7.15
CA TYR A 92 -6.45 6.43 -6.98
C TYR A 92 -7.77 6.08 -6.33
N ASN A 93 -8.47 5.11 -6.90
CA ASN A 93 -9.55 4.40 -6.25
C ASN A 93 -9.44 2.88 -6.51
N GLU A 94 -10.39 2.11 -6.04
CA GLU A 94 -10.35 0.65 -6.17
C GLU A 94 -10.47 0.16 -7.62
N ARG A 95 -10.98 1.00 -8.53
CA ARG A 95 -11.29 0.62 -9.93
C ARG A 95 -10.26 1.10 -10.93
N ARG A 96 -9.73 2.31 -10.74
CA ARG A 96 -8.83 2.94 -11.72
C ARG A 96 -7.85 3.92 -11.07
N ILE A 97 -6.84 4.25 -11.84
CA ILE A 97 -5.90 5.33 -11.58
C ILE A 97 -6.03 6.32 -12.74
N PHE A 98 -6.07 7.60 -12.45
CA PHE A 98 -6.09 8.67 -13.46
C PHE A 98 -5.21 9.83 -13.00
N CYS A 99 -4.77 10.69 -13.93
CA CYS A 99 -3.83 11.77 -13.60
C CYS A 99 -4.15 13.07 -14.35
N THR A 100 -3.50 14.15 -13.92
CA THR A 100 -3.71 15.49 -14.48
C THR A 100 -3.01 15.70 -15.81
N GLY A 101 -1.94 14.97 -16.10
CA GLY A 101 -1.16 15.08 -17.33
C GLY A 101 -0.03 14.08 -17.42
N HIS A 102 0.67 14.05 -18.56
CA HIS A 102 1.82 13.19 -18.80
C HIS A 102 3.10 14.00 -19.01
N THR A 103 3.78 14.33 -17.91
CA THR A 103 5.15 14.87 -17.94
C THR A 103 6.19 13.75 -17.93
N GLY A 104 7.47 14.12 -18.13
CA GLY A 104 8.57 13.15 -18.02
C GLY A 104 8.64 12.48 -16.63
N THR A 105 8.32 13.21 -15.58
CA THR A 105 8.30 12.71 -14.19
C THR A 105 7.21 11.65 -13.99
N VAL A 106 6.03 11.85 -14.59
CA VAL A 106 4.94 10.85 -14.55
C VAL A 106 5.43 9.52 -15.11
N LYS A 107 6.03 9.53 -16.28
CA LYS A 107 6.56 8.31 -16.89
C LYS A 107 7.61 7.66 -16.01
N GLN A 108 8.58 8.43 -15.49
CA GLN A 108 9.62 7.92 -14.61
C GLN A 108 9.05 7.31 -13.32
N ALA A 109 8.00 7.92 -12.73
CA ALA A 109 7.35 7.40 -11.54
C ALA A 109 6.71 6.03 -11.78
N TYR A 110 5.95 5.89 -12.87
CA TYR A 110 5.25 4.64 -13.18
C TYR A 110 6.20 3.54 -13.70
N ASP A 111 7.23 3.89 -14.46
CA ASP A 111 8.31 2.97 -14.83
C ASP A 111 9.04 2.43 -13.58
N TYR A 112 9.31 3.31 -12.58
CA TYR A 112 9.98 2.93 -11.34
C TYR A 112 9.19 1.91 -10.50
N ILE A 113 7.87 2.05 -10.45
CA ILE A 113 6.99 1.12 -9.70
C ILE A 113 6.48 -0.05 -10.56
N HIS A 114 6.93 -0.15 -11.83
CA HIS A 114 6.51 -1.18 -12.79
C HIS A 114 5.00 -1.22 -13.01
N SER A 115 4.36 -0.04 -13.07
CA SER A 115 2.94 0.12 -13.35
C SER A 115 2.72 0.85 -14.68
N ALA A 116 1.55 0.62 -15.30
CA ALA A 116 1.15 1.36 -16.50
C ALA A 116 0.92 2.84 -16.16
N VAL A 117 1.34 3.73 -17.07
CA VAL A 117 1.03 5.16 -16.94
C VAL A 117 -0.48 5.34 -17.00
N PRO A 118 -1.11 6.03 -16.02
CA PRO A 118 -2.56 6.19 -15.96
C PRO A 118 -3.09 7.09 -17.08
N GLU A 119 -4.37 6.96 -17.37
CA GLU A 119 -5.05 7.86 -18.32
C GLU A 119 -5.08 9.31 -17.83
N ILE A 120 -5.10 10.26 -18.75
CA ILE A 120 -5.28 11.68 -18.42
C ILE A 120 -6.77 11.96 -18.23
N ASP A 121 -7.14 12.31 -17.01
CA ASP A 121 -8.48 12.75 -16.65
C ASP A 121 -8.37 13.76 -15.49
N PRO A 122 -8.06 15.03 -15.79
CA PRO A 122 -7.68 16.01 -14.76
C PRO A 122 -8.82 16.44 -13.85
N THR A 123 -10.06 16.06 -14.15
CA THR A 123 -11.27 16.35 -13.36
C THR A 123 -12.06 15.11 -12.99
N GLY A 124 -11.50 13.93 -13.20
CA GLY A 124 -12.16 12.65 -12.90
C GLY A 124 -12.66 12.53 -11.46
N TYR A 125 -12.02 13.22 -10.50
CA TYR A 125 -12.46 13.31 -9.10
C TYR A 125 -13.82 14.00 -8.89
N GLU A 126 -14.37 14.66 -9.91
CA GLU A 126 -15.74 15.19 -9.86
C GLU A 126 -16.82 14.11 -9.99
N ASN A 127 -16.46 12.97 -10.57
CA ASN A 127 -17.37 11.87 -10.90
C ASN A 127 -17.01 10.54 -10.23
N ASP A 128 -15.78 10.39 -9.76
CA ASP A 128 -15.26 9.18 -9.13
C ASP A 128 -14.81 9.45 -7.70
N ALA A 129 -14.95 8.46 -6.85
CA ALA A 129 -14.32 8.44 -5.54
C ALA A 129 -12.79 8.55 -5.67
N VAL A 130 -12.13 9.18 -4.71
CA VAL A 130 -10.68 9.26 -4.58
C VAL A 130 -10.28 8.84 -3.18
N ASN A 131 -9.54 7.74 -3.07
CA ASN A 131 -9.06 7.25 -1.78
C ASN A 131 -7.60 7.66 -1.50
N MET A 132 -6.77 7.81 -2.51
CA MET A 132 -5.38 8.20 -2.36
C MET A 132 -4.97 9.10 -3.52
N MET A 133 -4.03 10.00 -3.29
CA MET A 133 -3.45 10.83 -4.34
C MET A 133 -1.93 10.68 -4.36
N LEU A 134 -1.31 10.93 -5.51
CA LEU A 134 0.14 10.99 -5.65
C LEU A 134 0.54 12.31 -6.29
N VAL A 135 1.40 13.08 -5.61
CA VAL A 135 2.16 14.15 -6.27
C VAL A 135 3.33 13.52 -7.03
N LEU A 136 3.41 13.80 -8.31
CA LEU A 136 4.45 13.29 -9.22
C LEU A 136 5.52 14.37 -9.38
N SER A 137 6.55 14.30 -8.52
CA SER A 137 7.67 15.26 -8.42
C SER A 137 8.97 14.52 -8.16
N GLN A 138 10.11 15.13 -8.51
CA GLN A 138 11.43 14.55 -8.20
C GLN A 138 11.75 14.66 -6.71
N HIS A 139 12.61 13.78 -6.23
CA HIS A 139 13.02 13.76 -4.83
C HIS A 139 13.67 15.10 -4.40
N GLY A 140 13.19 15.64 -3.28
CA GLY A 140 13.67 16.88 -2.70
C GLY A 140 13.07 18.15 -3.29
N ASP A 141 12.32 18.04 -4.40
CA ASP A 141 11.58 19.16 -4.95
C ASP A 141 10.33 19.40 -4.09
N ASP A 142 10.16 20.56 -3.56
CA ASP A 142 8.92 21.05 -2.94
C ASP A 142 8.23 20.16 -1.87
N ASP A 143 8.87 19.07 -1.36
CA ASP A 143 8.23 18.19 -0.39
C ASP A 143 7.77 18.95 0.85
N GLU A 144 8.64 19.82 1.40
CA GLU A 144 8.32 20.67 2.56
C GLU A 144 7.12 21.57 2.30
N TYR A 145 7.00 22.11 1.07
CA TYR A 145 5.85 22.92 0.68
C TYR A 145 4.53 22.18 0.87
N TYR A 146 4.44 20.93 0.46
CA TYR A 146 3.21 20.15 0.62
C TYR A 146 2.96 19.79 2.09
N TYR A 147 4.00 19.43 2.84
CA TYR A 147 3.88 19.08 4.26
C TYR A 147 3.40 20.26 5.11
N GLU A 148 3.89 21.46 4.84
CA GLU A 148 3.50 22.67 5.53
C GLU A 148 2.11 23.16 5.13
N ARG A 149 1.77 23.03 3.83
CA ARG A 149 0.53 23.56 3.27
C ARG A 149 -0.68 22.70 3.62
N PHE A 150 -0.49 21.39 3.78
CA PHE A 150 -1.56 20.43 4.05
C PHE A 150 -1.25 19.60 5.31
N PRO A 151 -1.20 20.23 6.51
CA PRO A 151 -0.86 19.56 7.76
C PRO A 151 -1.92 18.54 8.22
N GLU A 152 -3.10 18.55 7.59
CA GLU A 152 -4.19 17.58 7.77
C GLU A 152 -4.01 16.30 6.95
N LEU A 153 -2.97 16.22 6.13
CA LEU A 153 -2.66 15.04 5.32
C LEU A 153 -1.40 14.32 5.85
N THR A 154 -1.22 13.10 5.43
CA THR A 154 -0.02 12.29 5.63
C THR A 154 0.63 12.02 4.28
N PHE A 155 1.93 12.18 4.23
CA PHE A 155 2.74 12.07 3.03
C PHE A 155 3.78 10.96 3.19
N TYR A 156 3.86 10.07 2.19
CA TYR A 156 4.85 9.00 2.14
C TYR A 156 5.66 9.10 0.85
N ARG A 157 6.89 9.57 0.95
CA ARG A 157 7.82 9.49 -0.17
C ARG A 157 8.48 8.10 -0.23
N ASN A 158 7.85 7.21 -0.96
CA ASN A 158 8.31 5.83 -1.11
C ASN A 158 9.30 5.64 -2.27
N GLY A 159 9.49 6.65 -3.10
CA GLY A 159 10.39 6.62 -4.25
C GLY A 159 10.88 8.00 -4.68
N PRO A 160 11.77 8.07 -5.68
CA PRO A 160 12.37 9.34 -6.10
C PRO A 160 11.43 10.26 -6.89
N PHE A 161 10.28 9.76 -7.37
CA PHE A 161 9.45 10.47 -8.34
C PHE A 161 8.00 10.70 -7.87
N SER A 162 7.63 10.24 -6.66
CA SER A 162 6.26 10.37 -6.17
C SER A 162 6.16 10.46 -4.65
N ILE A 163 5.13 11.16 -4.19
CA ILE A 163 4.72 11.23 -2.79
C ILE A 163 3.28 10.71 -2.71
N ASP A 164 3.07 9.61 -2.01
CA ASP A 164 1.72 9.12 -1.69
C ASP A 164 1.07 10.05 -0.66
N ILE A 165 -0.17 10.39 -0.87
CA ILE A 165 -0.95 11.27 0.00
C ILE A 165 -2.20 10.53 0.47
N VAL A 166 -2.32 10.43 1.77
CA VAL A 166 -3.47 9.85 2.47
C VAL A 166 -3.96 10.81 3.57
N ARG A 167 -5.12 10.54 4.13
CA ARG A 167 -5.62 11.32 5.28
C ARG A 167 -4.68 11.19 6.48
N LYS A 168 -4.68 12.21 7.33
CA LYS A 168 -3.83 12.24 8.52
C LYS A 168 -4.08 11.03 9.43
N GLY A 169 -2.99 10.38 9.82
CA GLY A 169 -3.04 9.20 10.69
C GLY A 169 -3.41 7.89 9.97
N VAL A 170 -3.68 7.94 8.68
CA VAL A 170 -3.89 6.74 7.88
C VAL A 170 -2.54 6.08 7.58
N SER A 171 -2.51 4.77 7.75
CA SER A 171 -1.36 3.91 7.51
C SER A 171 -1.83 2.47 7.29
N LYS A 172 -0.95 1.59 6.84
CA LYS A 172 -1.25 0.14 6.80
C LYS A 172 -1.67 -0.38 8.17
N GLY A 173 -1.08 0.14 9.25
CA GLY A 173 -1.43 -0.23 10.63
C GLY A 173 -2.82 0.25 11.05
N SER A 174 -3.23 1.48 10.70
CA SER A 174 -4.60 1.94 10.94
C SER A 174 -5.61 1.11 10.15
N GLY A 175 -5.25 0.66 8.93
CA GLY A 175 -6.05 -0.26 8.14
C GLY A 175 -6.30 -1.59 8.85
N VAL A 176 -5.29 -2.17 9.51
CA VAL A 176 -5.47 -3.38 10.35
C VAL A 176 -6.45 -3.11 11.48
N LYS A 177 -6.29 -1.99 12.20
CA LYS A 177 -7.21 -1.61 13.30
C LYS A 177 -8.66 -1.44 12.79
N ASN A 178 -8.84 -0.80 11.62
CA ASN A 178 -10.15 -0.63 11.02
C ASN A 178 -10.76 -1.98 10.59
N LEU A 179 -9.97 -2.90 10.03
CA LEU A 179 -10.40 -4.26 9.73
C LEU A 179 -10.91 -4.97 10.99
N PHE A 180 -10.12 -4.97 12.06
CA PHE A 180 -10.47 -5.61 13.32
C PHE A 180 -11.74 -5.02 13.93
N ASN A 181 -11.85 -3.70 13.95
CA ASN A 181 -13.04 -3.01 14.46
C ASN A 181 -14.30 -3.34 13.64
N THR A 182 -14.18 -3.33 12.31
CA THR A 182 -15.32 -3.59 11.40
C THR A 182 -15.81 -5.03 11.51
N LEU A 183 -14.90 -5.99 11.68
CA LEU A 183 -15.24 -7.41 11.81
C LEU A 183 -15.49 -7.85 13.27
N GLY A 184 -15.31 -6.96 14.24
CA GLY A 184 -15.46 -7.29 15.67
C GLY A 184 -14.41 -8.29 16.18
N LEU A 185 -13.21 -8.31 15.58
CA LEU A 185 -12.14 -9.23 15.94
C LEU A 185 -11.39 -8.75 17.19
N THR A 186 -11.17 -9.64 18.15
CA THR A 186 -10.42 -9.34 19.39
C THR A 186 -9.58 -10.55 19.81
N GLY A 187 -8.36 -10.29 20.32
CA GLY A 187 -7.52 -11.34 20.89
C GLY A 187 -7.00 -12.38 19.87
N ILE A 188 -7.03 -12.05 18.59
CA ILE A 188 -6.51 -12.91 17.52
C ILE A 188 -5.05 -12.51 17.24
N PRO A 189 -4.08 -13.42 17.32
CA PRO A 189 -2.68 -13.12 17.02
C PRO A 189 -2.50 -12.63 15.59
N THR A 190 -1.68 -11.60 15.42
CA THR A 190 -1.41 -10.96 14.14
C THR A 190 0.07 -11.01 13.78
N TYR A 191 0.36 -11.39 12.54
CA TYR A 191 1.71 -11.52 12.00
C TYR A 191 1.84 -10.64 10.75
N ALA A 192 2.78 -9.71 10.77
CA ALA A 192 3.02 -8.78 9.67
C ALA A 192 4.37 -9.04 9.01
N PHE A 193 4.39 -9.17 7.70
CA PHE A 193 5.61 -9.23 6.89
C PHE A 193 5.82 -7.91 6.17
N GLY A 194 7.04 -7.36 6.18
CA GLY A 194 7.32 -6.08 5.55
C GLY A 194 8.77 -5.89 5.14
N ASP A 195 9.03 -4.90 4.28
CA ASP A 195 10.35 -4.52 3.82
C ASP A 195 10.53 -3.00 3.61
N GLY A 196 9.44 -2.22 3.58
CA GLY A 196 9.44 -0.77 3.38
C GLY A 196 9.22 0.04 4.66
N ILE A 197 9.47 1.36 4.58
CA ILE A 197 9.25 2.29 5.70
C ILE A 197 7.76 2.39 6.05
N ASN A 198 6.87 2.30 5.06
CA ASN A 198 5.42 2.31 5.30
C ASN A 198 4.90 1.04 6.01
N ASP A 199 5.76 0.03 6.24
CA ASP A 199 5.44 -1.16 7.05
C ASP A 199 5.71 -0.94 8.56
N LEU A 200 6.38 0.14 8.96
CA LEU A 200 6.61 0.45 10.39
C LEU A 200 5.28 0.51 11.17
N ALA A 201 4.32 1.27 10.67
CA ALA A 201 3.01 1.37 11.29
C ALA A 201 2.23 0.04 11.27
N LEU A 202 2.48 -0.83 10.28
CA LEU A 202 1.92 -2.18 10.22
C LEU A 202 2.52 -3.05 11.34
N PHE A 203 3.83 -3.00 11.57
CA PHE A 203 4.48 -3.74 12.66
C PHE A 203 4.00 -3.27 14.03
N GLU A 204 3.81 -1.96 14.22
CA GLU A 204 3.27 -1.40 15.46
C GLU A 204 1.80 -1.81 15.75
N ALA A 205 1.05 -2.16 14.71
CA ALA A 205 -0.35 -2.56 14.82
C ALA A 205 -0.53 -4.07 14.99
N CYS A 206 0.51 -4.87 14.78
CA CYS A 206 0.49 -6.33 14.84
C CYS A 206 1.32 -6.86 16.00
N ASP A 207 0.99 -8.07 16.49
CA ASP A 207 1.71 -8.69 17.61
C ASP A 207 3.13 -9.13 17.22
N TYR A 208 3.32 -9.56 15.97
CA TYR A 208 4.60 -10.04 15.46
C TYR A 208 4.94 -9.37 14.13
N GLY A 209 5.97 -8.53 14.13
CA GLY A 209 6.57 -7.95 12.92
C GLY A 209 7.70 -8.83 12.39
N ILE A 210 7.61 -9.29 11.16
CA ILE A 210 8.62 -10.12 10.48
C ILE A 210 9.23 -9.31 9.34
N ALA A 211 10.45 -8.81 9.54
CA ALA A 211 11.19 -8.09 8.50
C ALA A 211 11.76 -9.07 7.47
N MET A 212 11.59 -8.77 6.20
CA MET A 212 12.26 -9.49 5.12
C MET A 212 13.76 -9.24 5.14
N GLY A 213 14.57 -10.19 4.67
CA GLY A 213 16.03 -10.01 4.60
C GLY A 213 16.48 -8.81 3.76
N ASN A 214 15.67 -8.41 2.78
CA ASN A 214 15.85 -7.19 1.96
C ASN A 214 15.19 -5.93 2.55
N ALA A 215 14.68 -5.98 3.79
CA ALA A 215 14.03 -4.84 4.42
C ALA A 215 15.03 -3.72 4.76
N ARG A 216 14.49 -2.49 4.90
CA ARG A 216 15.21 -1.34 5.43
C ARG A 216 15.68 -1.62 6.86
N GLU A 217 16.84 -1.10 7.25
CA GLU A 217 17.40 -1.33 8.59
C GLU A 217 16.47 -0.82 9.71
N GLU A 218 15.84 0.33 9.50
CA GLU A 218 14.87 0.90 10.44
C GLU A 218 13.70 -0.04 10.73
N LEU A 219 13.26 -0.81 9.73
CA LEU A 219 12.20 -1.81 9.90
C LEU A 219 12.73 -3.07 10.61
N LYS A 220 13.95 -3.51 10.29
CA LYS A 220 14.60 -4.66 10.94
C LYS A 220 14.80 -4.43 12.44
N GLU A 221 15.13 -3.21 12.85
CA GLU A 221 15.28 -2.82 14.27
C GLU A 221 13.96 -2.96 15.06
N LYS A 222 12.81 -2.84 14.39
CA LYS A 222 11.48 -2.97 15.00
C LYS A 222 10.90 -4.37 14.88
N ALA A 223 11.56 -5.28 14.17
CA ALA A 223 11.04 -6.61 13.89
C ALA A 223 11.21 -7.56 15.08
N THR A 224 10.19 -8.39 15.31
CA THR A 224 10.27 -9.55 16.20
C THR A 224 11.20 -10.63 15.65
N PHE A 225 11.27 -10.73 14.31
CA PHE A 225 12.11 -11.68 13.62
C PHE A 225 12.54 -11.13 12.24
N ILE A 226 13.78 -11.41 11.85
CA ILE A 226 14.29 -11.11 10.51
C ILE A 226 14.35 -12.41 9.72
N SER A 227 13.55 -12.49 8.66
CA SER A 227 13.53 -13.63 7.77
C SER A 227 14.55 -13.48 6.63
N THR A 228 14.55 -14.42 5.68
CA THR A 228 15.35 -14.34 4.46
C THR A 228 14.74 -13.34 3.46
N LYS A 229 15.42 -13.09 2.34
CA LYS A 229 14.91 -12.16 1.32
C LYS A 229 13.66 -12.69 0.64
N ASN A 230 12.91 -11.80 0.00
CA ASN A 230 11.75 -12.17 -0.82
C ASN A 230 12.10 -13.16 -1.95
N THR A 231 13.33 -13.12 -2.47
CA THR A 231 13.88 -14.06 -3.47
C THR A 231 14.39 -15.38 -2.88
N GLU A 232 14.34 -15.54 -1.56
CA GLU A 232 14.86 -16.68 -0.80
C GLU A 232 13.77 -17.32 0.07
N ASN A 233 12.52 -17.28 -0.38
CA ASN A 233 11.34 -17.80 0.33
C ASN A 233 11.11 -17.17 1.73
N GLY A 234 11.43 -15.88 1.90
CA GLY A 234 11.40 -15.21 3.21
C GLY A 234 10.07 -15.27 3.91
N ILE A 235 8.93 -15.16 3.20
CA ILE A 235 7.60 -15.33 3.81
C ILE A 235 7.43 -16.76 4.32
N VAL A 236 7.70 -17.76 3.50
CA VAL A 236 7.55 -19.19 3.88
C VAL A 236 8.44 -19.52 5.08
N ASN A 237 9.67 -19.02 5.10
CA ASN A 237 10.60 -19.23 6.20
C ASN A 237 10.12 -18.55 7.50
N GLY A 238 9.57 -17.35 7.39
CA GLY A 238 8.95 -16.64 8.52
C GLY A 238 7.72 -17.38 9.06
N LEU A 239 6.83 -17.85 8.19
CA LEU A 239 5.65 -18.62 8.58
C LEU A 239 6.03 -19.90 9.32
N LYS A 240 7.03 -20.66 8.82
CA LYS A 240 7.55 -21.87 9.49
C LYS A 240 8.17 -21.55 10.85
N LYS A 241 8.86 -20.42 10.99
CA LYS A 241 9.47 -20.00 12.26
C LYS A 241 8.44 -19.82 13.38
N PHE A 242 7.22 -19.48 13.05
CA PHE A 242 6.12 -19.27 13.99
C PHE A 242 5.09 -20.42 13.99
N ASP A 243 5.45 -21.57 13.40
CA ASP A 243 4.59 -22.77 13.35
C ASP A 243 3.20 -22.50 12.73
N LEU A 244 3.14 -21.64 11.69
CA LEU A 244 1.90 -21.26 11.01
C LEU A 244 1.60 -22.14 9.76
N LEU A 245 2.57 -22.96 9.33
CA LEU A 245 2.46 -23.90 8.21
C LEU A 245 2.53 -25.35 8.67
#